data_256e5739c8f048c40478d588554e9db1
#
_entry.id   256e5739c8f048c40478d588554e9db1
#
_cell.length_a   1.000
_cell.length_b   1.000
_cell.length_c   1.000
_cell.angle_alpha   90.00
_cell.angle_beta   90.00
_cell.angle_gamma   90.00
#
_symmetry.space_group_name_H-M   'P 1'
#
loop_
_entity.id
_entity.type
_entity.pdbx_description
1 polymer ?
#
loop_
_entity_poly.entity_id
_entity_poly.type
_entity_poly.pdbx_seq_one_letter_code
_entity_poly.pdbx_strand_id
1 'polypeptide(L)'
;MKTVVNSWNEWDPLKHVIVGRADGCCIPSSEPAVDGKVPEDSDMRGKFGTRPKDTIDRANELLDSFVNLLEKRGIVVDRPVPIDFNIPTSTPDWRTRTMFGTMPARDIILTVGKEMLEATMSYRCRWFEYLNYRPLLKKYYNEDPEMRHESAPKPRLTDKSYHLDYLSDKIGVQKRLEWTAKKFFVTTEEEPLFDAADVMRFGKDLMIQHGFTTNLKGIDWLKRHFPNQRIHALNFPGDPYPIHIDATFTPLKPGLIINNPNRRLPKEQRKIFEKNDWKIIDAAQPAHNKPPPLCFSSVWLSMNLLVLDPKTVCVEKSEVYQAEQLSKLGMEVIEVDFRDVYPFGGGLHCSTADVYREGNCEDYFPNQ
;
A
#
# COMPACT_ATOMS: atom_id res chain seq x y z
N MET A 1 -13.30 28.64 6.26
CA MET A 1 -11.95 28.05 6.24
C MET A 1 -11.97 26.93 5.23
N LYS A 2 -10.88 26.70 4.50
CA LYS A 2 -10.84 25.67 3.45
C LYS A 2 -10.40 24.34 4.07
N THR A 3 -11.22 23.29 3.95
CA THR A 3 -10.81 21.93 4.27
C THR A 3 -9.88 21.43 3.17
N VAL A 4 -8.66 21.06 3.51
CA VAL A 4 -7.65 20.53 2.58
C VAL A 4 -7.59 19.00 2.67
N VAL A 5 -7.75 18.45 3.89
CA VAL A 5 -7.64 17.00 4.14
C VAL A 5 -9.00 16.44 4.53
N ASN A 6 -9.47 15.46 3.75
CA ASN A 6 -10.68 14.70 4.04
C ASN A 6 -10.70 13.39 3.24
N SER A 7 -10.61 12.25 3.87
CA SER A 7 -10.75 10.97 3.16
C SER A 7 -11.24 9.87 4.10
N TRP A 8 -12.43 9.33 3.83
CA TRP A 8 -13.11 8.37 4.69
C TRP A 8 -13.20 6.95 4.10
N ASN A 9 -13.01 6.83 2.77
CA ASN A 9 -13.09 5.54 2.08
C ASN A 9 -12.22 5.54 0.81
N GLU A 10 -12.23 4.43 0.08
CA GLU A 10 -11.39 4.23 -1.11
C GLU A 10 -12.08 4.62 -2.43
N TRP A 11 -13.37 5.03 -2.42
CA TRP A 11 -14.19 5.21 -3.62
C TRP A 11 -14.90 6.56 -3.75
N ASP A 12 -15.01 7.37 -2.72
CA ASP A 12 -15.58 8.72 -2.86
C ASP A 12 -14.78 9.57 -3.85
N PRO A 13 -15.41 10.55 -4.53
CA PRO A 13 -14.75 11.33 -5.57
C PRO A 13 -13.43 11.94 -5.11
N LEU A 14 -12.34 11.51 -5.74
CA LEU A 14 -10.98 11.99 -5.47
C LEU A 14 -10.81 13.40 -6.03
N LYS A 15 -10.38 14.34 -5.20
CA LYS A 15 -10.18 15.76 -5.57
C LYS A 15 -8.76 16.25 -5.36
N HIS A 16 -8.01 15.60 -4.45
CA HIS A 16 -6.64 15.97 -4.16
C HIS A 16 -5.86 14.71 -3.74
N VAL A 17 -4.70 14.52 -4.32
CA VAL A 17 -3.87 13.32 -4.12
C VAL A 17 -2.38 13.67 -4.14
N ILE A 18 -1.58 12.95 -3.35
CA ILE A 18 -0.12 12.91 -3.50
C ILE A 18 0.20 11.77 -4.48
N VAL A 19 1.04 12.02 -5.47
CA VAL A 19 1.61 10.99 -6.36
C VAL A 19 3.11 10.92 -6.14
N GLY A 20 3.61 9.72 -5.85
CA GLY A 20 5.03 9.47 -5.57
C GLY A 20 5.98 9.73 -6.75
N ARG A 21 7.29 9.58 -6.52
CA ARG A 21 8.37 9.80 -7.49
C ARG A 21 9.33 8.62 -7.53
N ALA A 22 9.91 8.37 -8.69
CA ALA A 22 10.97 7.38 -8.84
C ALA A 22 12.39 7.95 -8.62
N ASP A 23 12.51 9.29 -8.48
CA ASP A 23 13.78 9.96 -8.25
C ASP A 23 14.51 9.39 -7.04
N GLY A 24 15.81 9.09 -7.20
CA GLY A 24 16.66 8.60 -6.13
C GLY A 24 16.35 7.19 -5.62
N CYS A 25 15.34 6.51 -6.17
CA CYS A 25 14.95 5.17 -5.72
C CYS A 25 16.07 4.14 -5.91
N CYS A 26 16.22 3.27 -4.91
CA CYS A 26 17.23 2.23 -4.85
C CYS A 26 16.62 0.83 -4.81
N ILE A 27 17.44 -0.16 -5.11
CA ILE A 27 17.25 -1.53 -4.66
C ILE A 27 17.76 -1.56 -3.22
N PRO A 28 16.94 -1.93 -2.22
CA PRO A 28 17.38 -1.94 -0.84
C PRO A 28 18.40 -3.04 -0.58
N SER A 29 19.35 -2.76 0.30
CA SER A 29 20.30 -3.79 0.74
C SER A 29 19.64 -4.85 1.61
N SER A 30 20.30 -5.99 1.72
CA SER A 30 19.86 -7.11 2.58
C SER A 30 19.57 -6.64 4.02
N GLU A 31 18.41 -7.03 4.51
CA GLU A 31 17.95 -6.86 5.89
C GLU A 31 16.80 -7.86 6.15
N PRO A 32 16.43 -8.17 7.41
CA PRO A 32 15.52 -9.31 7.69
C PRO A 32 14.18 -9.26 6.93
N ALA A 33 13.51 -8.12 6.85
CA ALA A 33 12.23 -8.01 6.16
C ALA A 33 12.38 -8.10 4.63
N VAL A 34 13.41 -7.47 4.05
CA VAL A 34 13.71 -7.56 2.60
C VAL A 34 14.03 -9.01 2.22
N ASP A 35 14.93 -9.66 2.95
CA ASP A 35 15.35 -11.03 2.66
C ASP A 35 14.21 -12.03 2.87
N GLY A 36 13.34 -11.77 3.83
CA GLY A 36 12.11 -12.52 4.03
C GLY A 36 11.09 -12.35 2.90
N LYS A 37 11.09 -11.24 2.19
CA LYS A 37 10.15 -10.92 1.11
C LYS A 37 10.62 -11.34 -0.27
N VAL A 38 11.92 -11.23 -0.55
CA VAL A 38 12.47 -11.49 -1.89
C VAL A 38 12.62 -13.00 -2.12
N PRO A 39 11.94 -13.60 -3.14
CA PRO A 39 12.10 -15.01 -3.49
C PRO A 39 13.55 -15.38 -3.84
N GLU A 40 13.92 -16.65 -3.66
CA GLU A 40 15.27 -17.15 -3.94
C GLU A 40 15.68 -16.97 -5.41
N ASP A 41 14.72 -17.15 -6.33
CA ASP A 41 14.91 -17.02 -7.78
C ASP A 41 14.73 -15.59 -8.29
N SER A 42 14.53 -14.61 -7.40
CA SER A 42 14.39 -13.22 -7.78
C SER A 42 15.69 -12.63 -8.31
N ASP A 43 15.59 -11.87 -9.38
CA ASP A 43 16.71 -11.08 -9.94
C ASP A 43 17.18 -9.93 -9.03
N MET A 44 16.48 -9.68 -7.92
CA MET A 44 16.88 -8.74 -6.88
C MET A 44 17.86 -9.32 -5.86
N ARG A 45 17.99 -10.65 -5.78
CA ARG A 45 18.84 -11.30 -4.79
C ARG A 45 20.30 -10.80 -4.89
N GLY A 46 20.83 -10.35 -3.75
CA GLY A 46 22.19 -9.84 -3.65
C GLY A 46 22.49 -8.50 -4.32
N LYS A 47 21.50 -7.89 -4.97
CA LYS A 47 21.60 -6.55 -5.53
C LYS A 47 21.22 -5.49 -4.50
N PHE A 48 21.87 -4.33 -4.59
CA PHE A 48 21.51 -3.11 -3.86
C PHE A 48 22.12 -1.90 -4.56
N GLY A 49 21.67 -0.70 -4.23
CA GLY A 49 22.15 0.54 -4.81
C GLY A 49 21.12 1.22 -5.71
N THR A 50 21.54 2.31 -6.34
CA THR A 50 20.70 3.08 -7.25
C THR A 50 20.17 2.20 -8.38
N ARG A 51 18.89 2.32 -8.69
CA ARG A 51 18.28 1.68 -9.85
C ARG A 51 18.89 2.25 -11.14
N PRO A 52 18.91 1.49 -12.26
CA PRO A 52 19.41 2.00 -13.54
C PRO A 52 18.71 3.31 -13.91
N LYS A 53 19.50 4.29 -14.38
CA LYS A 53 19.01 5.64 -14.66
C LYS A 53 17.88 5.66 -15.70
N ASP A 54 17.99 4.87 -16.74
CA ASP A 54 16.99 4.73 -17.79
C ASP A 54 15.64 4.22 -17.26
N THR A 55 15.67 3.30 -16.29
CA THR A 55 14.46 2.80 -15.65
C THR A 55 13.84 3.86 -14.72
N ILE A 56 14.64 4.66 -14.03
CA ILE A 56 14.16 5.80 -13.23
C ILE A 56 13.52 6.86 -14.13
N ASP A 57 14.20 7.24 -15.23
CA ASP A 57 13.72 8.23 -16.18
C ASP A 57 12.38 7.77 -16.79
N ARG A 58 12.30 6.51 -17.24
CA ARG A 58 11.07 5.93 -17.79
C ARG A 58 9.93 5.91 -16.77
N ALA A 59 10.19 5.49 -15.54
CA ALA A 59 9.18 5.47 -14.48
C ALA A 59 8.67 6.89 -14.17
N ASN A 60 9.54 7.91 -14.14
CA ASN A 60 9.13 9.29 -13.94
C ASN A 60 8.29 9.83 -15.11
N GLU A 61 8.63 9.51 -16.36
CA GLU A 61 7.80 9.86 -17.53
C GLU A 61 6.36 9.31 -17.39
N LEU A 62 6.23 8.06 -16.96
CA LEU A 62 4.93 7.43 -16.75
C LEU A 62 4.17 8.02 -15.57
N LEU A 63 4.87 8.29 -14.46
CA LEU A 63 4.29 8.97 -13.29
C LEU A 63 3.83 10.39 -13.66
N ASP A 64 4.61 11.15 -14.45
CA ASP A 64 4.23 12.49 -14.91
C ASP A 64 3.04 12.44 -15.88
N SER A 65 2.98 11.43 -16.75
CA SER A 65 1.83 11.17 -17.62
C SER A 65 0.57 10.87 -16.80
N PHE A 66 0.71 10.10 -15.74
CA PHE A 66 -0.38 9.79 -14.81
C PHE A 66 -0.84 11.05 -14.04
N VAL A 67 0.08 11.87 -13.56
CA VAL A 67 -0.23 13.18 -12.95
C VAL A 67 -1.04 14.05 -13.91
N ASN A 68 -0.56 14.21 -15.14
CA ASN A 68 -1.25 14.98 -16.18
C ASN A 68 -2.68 14.45 -16.46
N LEU A 69 -2.88 13.14 -16.41
CA LEU A 69 -4.19 12.51 -16.57
C LEU A 69 -5.13 12.90 -15.42
N LEU A 70 -4.65 12.85 -14.18
CA LEU A 70 -5.43 13.21 -12.99
C LEU A 70 -5.79 14.71 -13.00
N GLU A 71 -4.82 15.58 -13.30
CA GLU A 71 -5.02 17.03 -13.38
C GLU A 71 -6.03 17.42 -14.46
N LYS A 72 -6.00 16.79 -15.64
CA LYS A 72 -7.00 16.97 -16.70
C LYS A 72 -8.41 16.58 -16.27
N ARG A 73 -8.54 15.75 -15.26
CA ARG A 73 -9.82 15.37 -14.63
C ARG A 73 -10.21 16.27 -13.45
N GLY A 74 -9.45 17.35 -13.23
CA GLY A 74 -9.72 18.34 -12.16
C GLY A 74 -9.27 17.88 -10.77
N ILE A 75 -8.41 16.86 -10.68
CA ILE A 75 -7.83 16.38 -9.43
C ILE A 75 -6.54 17.15 -9.17
N VAL A 76 -6.42 17.78 -8.01
CA VAL A 76 -5.17 18.43 -7.58
C VAL A 76 -4.13 17.37 -7.26
N VAL A 77 -2.91 17.53 -7.77
CA VAL A 77 -1.83 16.59 -7.52
C VAL A 77 -0.64 17.30 -6.88
N ASP A 78 -0.20 16.80 -5.73
CA ASP A 78 1.05 17.20 -5.11
C ASP A 78 2.09 16.06 -5.25
N ARG A 79 3.38 16.44 -5.27
CA ARG A 79 4.50 15.49 -5.41
C ARG A 79 5.45 15.63 -4.21
N PRO A 80 5.94 14.50 -3.63
CA PRO A 80 6.92 14.56 -2.55
C PRO A 80 8.24 15.16 -3.01
N VAL A 81 9.03 15.65 -2.06
CA VAL A 81 10.39 16.13 -2.32
C VAL A 81 11.33 14.94 -2.38
N PRO A 82 12.04 14.70 -3.50
CA PRO A 82 12.99 13.60 -3.59
C PRO A 82 14.20 13.83 -2.66
N ILE A 83 14.68 12.73 -2.06
CA ILE A 83 15.96 12.68 -1.35
C ILE A 83 16.83 11.60 -1.98
N ASP A 84 18.13 11.63 -1.69
CA ASP A 84 19.03 10.56 -2.12
C ASP A 84 18.90 9.34 -1.20
N PHE A 85 18.39 8.23 -1.74
CA PHE A 85 18.25 6.97 -1.03
C PHE A 85 19.50 6.08 -1.11
N ASN A 86 20.48 6.44 -1.91
CA ASN A 86 21.76 5.72 -2.04
C ASN A 86 22.80 6.17 -1.00
N ILE A 87 22.35 6.58 0.16
CA ILE A 87 23.18 7.00 1.27
C ILE A 87 23.09 5.94 2.38
N PRO A 88 24.25 5.40 2.84
CA PRO A 88 24.25 4.54 4.02
C PRO A 88 23.62 5.26 5.22
N THR A 89 22.63 4.62 5.81
CA THR A 89 21.81 5.22 6.86
C THR A 89 21.82 4.33 8.09
N SER A 90 21.75 4.92 9.28
CA SER A 90 21.75 4.19 10.53
C SER A 90 20.89 4.83 11.60
N THR A 91 20.41 3.98 12.50
CA THR A 91 19.92 4.33 13.84
C THR A 91 20.91 3.77 14.86
N PRO A 92 20.69 3.99 16.18
CA PRO A 92 21.50 3.31 17.20
C PRO A 92 21.44 1.79 17.14
N ASP A 93 20.38 1.19 16.55
CA ASP A 93 20.10 -0.24 16.59
C ASP A 93 20.49 -1.00 15.33
N TRP A 94 20.57 -0.32 14.17
CA TRP A 94 20.87 -0.97 12.88
C TRP A 94 21.47 0.00 11.86
N ARG A 95 22.00 -0.60 10.77
CA ARG A 95 22.51 0.14 9.59
C ARG A 95 21.98 -0.50 8.32
N THR A 96 21.75 0.32 7.29
CA THR A 96 21.47 -0.12 5.93
C THR A 96 22.39 0.58 4.94
N ARG A 97 22.75 -0.08 3.84
CA ARG A 97 23.61 0.51 2.80
C ARG A 97 22.85 1.46 1.89
N THR A 98 21.59 1.12 1.63
CA THR A 98 20.68 1.92 0.82
C THR A 98 19.29 1.87 1.43
N MET A 99 18.54 2.96 1.28
CA MET A 99 17.12 3.00 1.54
C MET A 99 16.32 2.52 0.30
N PHE A 100 15.02 2.79 0.20
CA PHE A 100 14.20 2.31 -0.91
C PHE A 100 13.75 3.43 -1.85
N GLY A 101 12.78 4.28 -1.47
CA GLY A 101 12.31 5.34 -2.37
C GLY A 101 11.05 6.06 -1.90
N THR A 102 10.52 6.96 -2.76
CA THR A 102 9.32 7.76 -2.51
C THR A 102 8.16 7.46 -3.46
N MET A 103 8.25 6.42 -4.26
CA MET A 103 7.18 6.11 -5.20
C MET A 103 5.92 5.61 -4.46
N PRO A 104 6.00 4.67 -3.50
CA PRO A 104 4.81 4.14 -2.86
C PRO A 104 4.33 5.03 -1.70
N ALA A 105 3.69 6.15 -2.04
CA ALA A 105 3.16 7.12 -1.08
C ALA A 105 2.11 6.50 -0.14
N ARG A 106 1.32 5.55 -0.65
CA ARG A 106 0.26 4.86 0.10
C ARG A 106 0.77 4.08 1.29
N ASP A 107 1.99 3.55 1.20
CA ASP A 107 2.57 2.73 2.25
C ASP A 107 2.96 3.56 3.47
N ILE A 108 3.25 4.85 3.26
CA ILE A 108 3.83 5.75 4.26
C ILE A 108 2.76 6.59 4.95
N ILE A 109 1.76 7.07 4.20
CA ILE A 109 0.76 8.03 4.68
C ILE A 109 -0.62 7.41 4.67
N LEU A 110 -1.21 7.29 5.85
CA LEU A 110 -2.60 6.90 6.06
C LEU A 110 -3.45 8.14 6.29
N THR A 111 -4.40 8.40 5.41
CA THR A 111 -5.39 9.45 5.63
C THR A 111 -6.69 8.85 6.14
N VAL A 112 -7.15 9.27 7.32
CA VAL A 112 -8.46 8.89 7.88
C VAL A 112 -9.21 10.16 8.29
N GLY A 113 -10.24 10.49 7.56
CA GLY A 113 -10.96 11.75 7.73
C GLY A 113 -10.06 12.95 7.52
N LYS A 114 -9.90 13.77 8.54
CA LYS A 114 -9.04 14.97 8.54
C LYS A 114 -7.65 14.73 9.12
N GLU A 115 -7.26 13.49 9.32
CA GLU A 115 -5.94 13.13 9.84
C GLU A 115 -5.08 12.47 8.77
N MET A 116 -3.83 12.92 8.67
CA MET A 116 -2.77 12.24 7.92
C MET A 116 -1.73 11.72 8.92
N LEU A 117 -1.62 10.39 8.98
CA LEU A 117 -0.77 9.64 9.89
C LEU A 117 0.44 9.08 9.15
N GLU A 118 1.65 9.39 9.63
CA GLU A 118 2.88 8.71 9.20
C GLU A 118 2.93 7.31 9.81
N ALA A 119 2.97 6.26 9.00
CA ALA A 119 3.03 4.88 9.44
C ALA A 119 4.34 4.52 10.15
N THR A 120 4.32 3.43 10.91
CA THR A 120 5.51 2.94 11.61
C THR A 120 6.61 2.50 10.66
N MET A 121 6.26 1.83 9.57
CA MET A 121 7.07 1.07 8.63
C MET A 121 7.75 -0.15 9.27
N SER A 122 7.70 -1.28 8.57
CA SER A 122 8.27 -2.56 9.03
C SER A 122 9.64 -2.89 8.44
N TYR A 123 10.09 -2.14 7.44
CA TYR A 123 11.39 -2.29 6.80
C TYR A 123 12.37 -1.21 7.27
N ARG A 124 13.58 -1.61 7.64
CA ARG A 124 14.67 -0.67 8.00
C ARG A 124 14.98 0.28 6.86
N CYS A 125 15.05 -0.22 5.64
CA CYS A 125 15.33 0.59 4.44
C CYS A 125 14.24 1.62 4.11
N ARG A 126 13.05 1.50 4.70
CA ARG A 126 11.92 2.40 4.48
C ARG A 126 11.65 3.35 5.65
N TRP A 127 12.36 3.20 6.74
CA TRP A 127 12.09 3.88 8.02
C TRP A 127 12.08 5.42 7.91
N PHE A 128 12.88 5.99 6.99
CA PHE A 128 13.02 7.43 6.79
C PHE A 128 12.19 7.99 5.62
N GLU A 129 11.41 7.19 4.92
CA GLU A 129 10.65 7.64 3.73
C GLU A 129 9.62 8.75 4.05
N TYR A 130 9.10 8.80 5.27
CA TYR A 130 8.19 9.87 5.71
C TYR A 130 8.78 11.28 5.58
N LEU A 131 10.11 11.43 5.59
CA LEU A 131 10.78 12.74 5.46
C LEU A 131 10.45 13.43 4.13
N ASN A 132 10.23 12.65 3.07
CA ASN A 132 9.91 13.17 1.74
C ASN A 132 8.52 13.83 1.68
N TYR A 133 7.61 13.38 2.54
CA TYR A 133 6.22 13.83 2.57
C TYR A 133 5.99 14.98 3.57
N ARG A 134 6.86 15.15 4.55
CA ARG A 134 6.72 16.18 5.60
C ARG A 134 6.56 17.61 5.07
N PRO A 135 7.22 18.05 4.00
CA PRO A 135 6.97 19.38 3.44
C PRO A 135 5.51 19.56 2.99
N LEU A 136 4.89 18.53 2.41
CA LEU A 136 3.49 18.53 2.02
C LEU A 136 2.56 18.51 3.24
N LEU A 137 2.82 17.64 4.21
CA LEU A 137 2.02 17.56 5.43
C LEU A 137 2.06 18.89 6.21
N LYS A 138 3.22 19.54 6.27
CA LYS A 138 3.37 20.87 6.86
C LYS A 138 2.58 21.94 6.09
N LYS A 139 2.58 21.89 4.75
CA LYS A 139 1.76 22.78 3.91
C LYS A 139 0.29 22.62 4.25
N TYR A 140 -0.23 21.38 4.25
CA TYR A 140 -1.64 21.10 4.54
C TYR A 140 -2.03 21.51 5.95
N TYR A 141 -1.19 21.22 6.95
CA TYR A 141 -1.41 21.64 8.34
C TYR A 141 -1.52 23.16 8.50
N ASN A 142 -0.74 23.93 7.74
CA ASN A 142 -0.80 25.40 7.79
C ASN A 142 -2.04 25.96 7.06
N GLU A 143 -2.56 25.24 6.05
CA GLU A 143 -3.70 25.67 5.24
C GLU A 143 -5.05 25.23 5.81
N ASP A 144 -5.09 24.13 6.57
CA ASP A 144 -6.30 23.53 7.13
C ASP A 144 -6.21 23.44 8.66
N PRO A 145 -6.92 24.31 9.40
CA PRO A 145 -6.86 24.32 10.85
C PRO A 145 -7.52 23.12 11.53
N GLU A 146 -8.25 22.29 10.79
CA GLU A 146 -8.87 21.06 11.31
C GLU A 146 -8.05 19.80 10.98
N MET A 147 -7.03 19.95 10.13
CA MET A 147 -6.14 18.85 9.78
C MET A 147 -5.28 18.43 10.97
N ARG A 148 -5.22 17.13 11.21
CA ARG A 148 -4.30 16.53 12.17
C ARG A 148 -3.14 15.89 11.42
N HIS A 149 -1.92 16.30 11.75
CA HIS A 149 -0.69 15.63 11.33
C HIS A 149 -0.14 14.84 12.50
N GLU A 150 -0.17 13.52 12.38
CA GLU A 150 0.28 12.60 13.42
C GLU A 150 1.39 11.69 12.90
N SER A 151 2.24 11.24 13.81
CA SER A 151 3.28 10.26 13.53
C SER A 151 3.12 9.07 14.46
N ALA A 152 2.94 7.88 13.91
CA ALA A 152 2.93 6.67 14.71
C ALA A 152 4.28 6.48 15.43
N PRO A 153 4.34 5.72 16.53
CA PRO A 153 5.60 5.46 17.22
C PRO A 153 6.63 4.90 16.27
N LYS A 154 7.78 5.58 16.13
CA LYS A 154 8.85 5.09 15.25
C LYS A 154 9.49 3.86 15.88
N PRO A 155 9.40 2.67 15.24
CA PRO A 155 9.89 1.43 15.81
C PRO A 155 11.42 1.41 15.84
N ARG A 156 11.98 0.67 16.76
CA ARG A 156 13.44 0.48 16.82
C ARG A 156 13.96 -0.46 15.74
N LEU A 157 13.14 -1.42 15.29
CA LEU A 157 13.46 -2.44 14.30
C LEU A 157 14.76 -3.21 14.61
N THR A 158 14.94 -3.57 15.88
CA THR A 158 16.03 -4.46 16.28
C THR A 158 15.82 -5.86 15.71
N ASP A 159 16.80 -6.76 15.86
CA ASP A 159 16.63 -8.16 15.42
C ASP A 159 15.47 -8.86 16.13
N LYS A 160 15.04 -8.38 17.33
CA LYS A 160 13.87 -8.90 18.03
C LYS A 160 12.54 -8.59 17.32
N SER A 161 12.52 -7.59 16.46
CA SER A 161 11.33 -7.23 15.66
C SER A 161 11.08 -8.23 14.53
N TYR A 162 11.97 -9.21 14.31
CA TYR A 162 11.89 -10.16 13.22
C TYR A 162 12.11 -11.62 13.67
N HIS A 163 11.40 -12.53 13.00
CA HIS A 163 11.72 -13.95 13.00
C HIS A 163 12.85 -14.21 12.00
N LEU A 164 14.10 -14.27 12.48
CA LEU A 164 15.29 -14.35 11.61
C LEU A 164 15.37 -15.62 10.76
N ASP A 165 14.72 -16.70 11.16
CA ASP A 165 14.57 -17.95 10.36
C ASP A 165 13.57 -17.79 9.22
N TYR A 166 12.85 -16.67 9.13
CA TYR A 166 11.93 -16.37 8.02
C TYR A 166 12.67 -15.95 6.73
N LEU A 167 13.98 -16.04 6.69
CA LEU A 167 14.77 -15.68 5.49
C LEU A 167 14.46 -16.64 4.33
N SER A 168 14.31 -16.08 3.12
CA SER A 168 13.86 -16.84 1.96
C SER A 168 14.81 -17.95 1.51
N ASP A 169 16.12 -17.79 1.73
CA ASP A 169 17.16 -18.79 1.42
C ASP A 169 17.18 -20.00 2.38
N LYS A 170 16.45 -19.95 3.49
CA LYS A 170 16.36 -21.03 4.48
C LYS A 170 15.02 -21.76 4.46
N ILE A 171 13.98 -21.12 3.97
CA ILE A 171 12.61 -21.58 4.11
C ILE A 171 11.93 -21.64 2.74
N GLY A 172 11.66 -22.84 2.25
CA GLY A 172 10.99 -23.08 0.96
C GLY A 172 9.53 -22.62 0.94
N VAL A 173 9.00 -22.46 -0.28
CA VAL A 173 7.63 -21.99 -0.56
C VAL A 173 6.56 -22.71 0.23
N GLN A 174 6.62 -24.05 0.31
CA GLN A 174 5.62 -24.84 1.04
C GLN A 174 5.56 -24.48 2.53
N LYS A 175 6.71 -24.30 3.15
CA LYS A 175 6.77 -23.90 4.57
C LYS A 175 6.23 -22.52 4.81
N ARG A 176 6.46 -21.58 3.87
CA ARG A 176 5.89 -20.22 3.94
C ARG A 176 4.37 -20.23 3.79
N LEU A 177 3.82 -21.05 2.90
CA LEU A 177 2.37 -21.23 2.79
C LEU A 177 1.75 -21.78 4.09
N GLU A 178 2.40 -22.75 4.74
CA GLU A 178 1.98 -23.24 6.07
C GLU A 178 2.02 -22.11 7.12
N TRP A 179 3.06 -21.28 7.09
CA TRP A 179 3.22 -20.18 8.03
C TRP A 179 2.18 -19.08 7.81
N THR A 180 1.92 -18.66 6.56
CA THR A 180 0.87 -17.68 6.29
C THR A 180 -0.52 -18.17 6.70
N ALA A 181 -0.80 -19.47 6.48
CA ALA A 181 -2.04 -20.10 6.95
C ALA A 181 -2.17 -20.09 8.49
N LYS A 182 -1.05 -20.18 9.22
CA LYS A 182 -0.98 -20.09 10.68
C LYS A 182 -0.83 -18.65 11.20
N LYS A 183 -0.85 -17.65 10.32
CA LYS A 183 -0.64 -16.23 10.66
C LYS A 183 0.73 -15.94 11.27
N PHE A 184 1.73 -16.69 10.86
CA PHE A 184 3.12 -16.51 11.25
C PHE A 184 3.86 -15.79 10.12
N PHE A 185 4.41 -14.61 10.39
CA PHE A 185 5.03 -13.72 9.43
C PHE A 185 6.46 -13.35 9.84
N VAL A 186 7.15 -12.56 9.03
CA VAL A 186 8.54 -12.16 9.33
C VAL A 186 8.63 -11.25 10.55
N THR A 187 7.61 -10.39 10.75
CA THR A 187 7.56 -9.49 11.90
C THR A 187 7.09 -10.22 13.17
N THR A 188 7.71 -9.90 14.30
CA THR A 188 7.30 -10.37 15.63
C THR A 188 6.30 -9.40 16.25
N GLU A 189 5.83 -9.73 17.44
CA GLU A 189 5.02 -8.82 18.27
C GLU A 189 5.88 -8.02 19.28
N GLU A 190 7.14 -7.73 18.97
CA GLU A 190 8.03 -6.95 19.86
C GLU A 190 7.53 -5.51 20.04
N GLU A 191 7.13 -4.86 18.95
CA GLU A 191 6.68 -3.47 18.91
C GLU A 191 5.55 -3.28 17.89
N PRO A 192 4.76 -2.18 17.95
CA PRO A 192 3.74 -1.90 16.95
C PRO A 192 4.34 -1.67 15.56
N LEU A 193 3.95 -2.49 14.58
CA LEU A 193 4.37 -2.38 13.18
C LEU A 193 3.16 -2.37 12.26
N PHE A 194 3.10 -1.40 11.34
CA PHE A 194 2.16 -1.37 10.24
C PHE A 194 2.67 -0.49 9.11
N ASP A 195 2.36 -0.87 7.89
CA ASP A 195 2.44 -0.01 6.71
C ASP A 195 1.02 0.52 6.42
N ALA A 196 0.91 1.79 5.99
CA ALA A 196 -0.39 2.40 5.75
C ALA A 196 -1.21 1.71 4.64
N ALA A 197 -0.55 1.09 3.67
CA ALA A 197 -1.17 0.32 2.60
C ALA A 197 -1.85 -0.99 3.06
N ASP A 198 -1.68 -1.39 4.32
CA ASP A 198 -2.42 -2.50 4.93
C ASP A 198 -3.78 -2.08 5.50
N VAL A 199 -4.15 -0.80 5.38
CA VAL A 199 -5.39 -0.25 5.91
C VAL A 199 -6.30 0.19 4.76
N MET A 200 -7.48 -0.45 4.66
CA MET A 200 -8.57 -0.05 3.76
C MET A 200 -9.67 0.65 4.55
N ARG A 201 -10.09 1.81 4.07
CA ARG A 201 -11.07 2.67 4.74
C ARG A 201 -12.47 2.41 4.20
N PHE A 202 -13.42 2.24 5.11
CA PHE A 202 -14.84 2.02 4.83
C PHE A 202 -15.71 2.92 5.73
N GLY A 203 -15.43 4.22 5.76
CA GLY A 203 -16.13 5.17 6.61
C GLY A 203 -15.85 4.94 8.10
N LYS A 204 -16.86 4.46 8.85
CA LYS A 204 -16.69 4.11 10.26
C LYS A 204 -15.84 2.86 10.50
N ASP A 205 -15.48 2.11 9.46
CA ASP A 205 -14.74 0.86 9.56
C ASP A 205 -13.39 0.97 8.89
N LEU A 206 -12.36 0.41 9.53
CA LEU A 206 -11.03 0.21 8.94
C LEU A 206 -10.76 -1.29 8.88
N MET A 207 -10.58 -1.81 7.66
CA MET A 207 -10.19 -3.19 7.40
C MET A 207 -8.68 -3.25 7.30
N ILE A 208 -8.02 -3.95 8.21
CA ILE A 208 -6.57 -3.96 8.33
C ILE A 208 -6.04 -5.37 8.11
N GLN A 209 -5.13 -5.53 7.16
CA GLN A 209 -4.47 -6.82 6.97
C GLN A 209 -3.49 -7.09 8.12
N HIS A 210 -3.69 -8.19 8.85
CA HIS A 210 -2.64 -8.80 9.64
C HIS A 210 -1.78 -9.65 8.70
N GLY A 211 -0.52 -9.28 8.54
CA GLY A 211 0.32 -9.85 7.50
C GLY A 211 1.81 -9.64 7.71
N PHE A 212 2.51 -9.58 6.59
CA PHE A 212 3.97 -9.50 6.56
C PHE A 212 4.51 -8.19 7.16
N THR A 213 3.83 -7.06 6.89
CA THR A 213 4.24 -5.71 7.28
C THR A 213 3.48 -5.18 8.48
N THR A 214 2.32 -5.75 8.80
CA THR A 214 1.46 -5.27 9.88
C THR A 214 1.20 -6.40 10.88
N ASN A 215 1.66 -6.21 12.12
CA ASN A 215 1.47 -7.14 13.21
C ASN A 215 0.25 -6.79 14.08
N LEU A 216 -0.11 -7.67 15.03
CA LEU A 216 -1.26 -7.46 15.90
C LEU A 216 -1.08 -6.27 16.85
N LYS A 217 0.15 -5.99 17.31
CA LYS A 217 0.42 -4.77 18.09
C LYS A 217 0.21 -3.50 17.30
N GLY A 218 0.55 -3.48 16.00
CA GLY A 218 0.25 -2.35 15.12
C GLY A 218 -1.26 -2.15 14.96
N ILE A 219 -2.02 -3.23 14.77
CA ILE A 219 -3.49 -3.17 14.71
C ILE A 219 -4.09 -2.70 16.03
N ASP A 220 -3.58 -3.17 17.17
CA ASP A 220 -4.04 -2.73 18.48
C ASP A 220 -3.70 -1.25 18.75
N TRP A 221 -2.54 -0.80 18.28
CA TRP A 221 -2.19 0.62 18.34
C TRP A 221 -3.16 1.47 17.52
N LEU A 222 -3.45 1.09 16.27
CA LEU A 222 -4.43 1.78 15.41
C LEU A 222 -5.82 1.81 16.03
N LYS A 223 -6.24 0.72 16.69
CA LYS A 223 -7.52 0.66 17.42
C LYS A 223 -7.61 1.67 18.56
N ARG A 224 -6.52 1.90 19.26
CA ARG A 224 -6.44 2.91 20.33
C ARG A 224 -6.33 4.31 19.77
N HIS A 225 -5.64 4.48 18.64
CA HIS A 225 -5.45 5.76 17.98
C HIS A 225 -6.73 6.28 17.32
N PHE A 226 -7.53 5.40 16.71
CA PHE A 226 -8.80 5.71 16.07
C PHE A 226 -10.00 5.16 16.88
N PRO A 227 -10.31 5.72 18.07
CA PRO A 227 -11.32 5.15 18.96
C PRO A 227 -12.75 5.27 18.41
N ASN A 228 -12.98 6.12 17.41
CA ASN A 228 -14.27 6.33 16.76
C ASN A 228 -14.48 5.43 15.53
N GLN A 229 -13.46 4.72 15.07
CA GLN A 229 -13.53 3.74 14.00
C GLN A 229 -13.58 2.32 14.57
N ARG A 230 -14.32 1.45 13.88
CA ARG A 230 -14.32 0.01 14.17
C ARG A 230 -13.18 -0.64 13.37
N ILE A 231 -12.29 -1.30 14.07
CA ILE A 231 -11.08 -1.91 13.48
C ILE A 231 -11.29 -3.41 13.32
N HIS A 232 -11.13 -3.89 12.08
CA HIS A 232 -11.28 -5.29 11.70
C HIS A 232 -9.95 -5.84 11.18
N ALA A 233 -9.38 -6.80 11.91
CA ALA A 233 -8.17 -7.52 11.47
C ALA A 233 -8.54 -8.59 10.44
N LEU A 234 -8.07 -8.46 9.21
CA LEU A 234 -8.27 -9.40 8.13
C LEU A 234 -7.01 -10.23 7.86
N ASN A 235 -7.19 -11.49 7.45
CA ASN A 235 -6.09 -12.37 7.06
C ASN A 235 -6.35 -12.94 5.67
N PHE A 236 -5.31 -13.02 4.86
CA PHE A 236 -5.35 -13.53 3.50
C PHE A 236 -4.29 -14.62 3.33
N PRO A 237 -4.61 -15.90 3.60
CA PRO A 237 -3.70 -17.01 3.38
C PRO A 237 -3.48 -17.29 1.89
N GLY A 238 -2.53 -18.16 1.56
CA GLY A 238 -2.34 -18.66 0.19
C GLY A 238 -1.25 -17.98 -0.63
N ASP A 239 -0.49 -17.05 -0.02
CA ASP A 239 0.69 -16.45 -0.66
C ASP A 239 1.93 -16.69 0.21
N PRO A 240 3.03 -17.25 -0.35
CA PRO A 240 4.28 -17.46 0.40
C PRO A 240 5.05 -16.15 0.63
N TYR A 241 4.76 -15.10 -0.14
CA TYR A 241 5.42 -13.80 -0.06
C TYR A 241 4.36 -12.68 -0.02
N PRO A 242 3.44 -12.70 0.97
CA PRO A 242 2.34 -11.75 1.01
C PRO A 242 2.86 -10.32 1.17
N ILE A 243 2.13 -9.37 0.58
CA ILE A 243 2.33 -7.95 0.75
C ILE A 243 0.98 -7.31 1.12
N HIS A 244 0.80 -6.04 0.88
CA HIS A 244 -0.30 -5.23 1.33
C HIS A 244 -1.69 -5.69 0.85
N ILE A 245 -2.72 -5.22 1.55
CA ILE A 245 -4.12 -5.51 1.26
C ILE A 245 -4.56 -4.90 -0.07
N ASP A 246 -3.98 -3.80 -0.50
CA ASP A 246 -4.37 -3.03 -1.68
C ASP A 246 -4.10 -3.73 -3.04
N ALA A 247 -3.32 -4.80 -3.04
CA ALA A 247 -3.16 -5.71 -4.18
C ALA A 247 -3.84 -7.08 -3.92
N THR A 248 -4.76 -7.15 -2.97
CA THR A 248 -5.40 -8.39 -2.51
C THR A 248 -6.91 -8.26 -2.38
N PHE A 249 -7.38 -7.13 -1.86
CA PHE A 249 -8.76 -6.91 -1.48
C PHE A 249 -9.13 -5.44 -1.75
N THR A 250 -9.66 -5.18 -2.94
CA THR A 250 -9.84 -3.82 -3.45
C THR A 250 -11.33 -3.47 -3.50
N PRO A 251 -11.80 -2.56 -2.64
CA PRO A 251 -13.15 -2.01 -2.74
C PRO A 251 -13.25 -1.08 -3.95
N LEU A 252 -14.30 -1.27 -4.76
CA LEU A 252 -14.55 -0.49 -5.98
C LEU A 252 -15.59 0.61 -5.76
N LYS A 253 -16.61 0.30 -4.99
CA LYS A 253 -17.75 1.17 -4.66
C LYS A 253 -18.53 0.54 -3.51
N PRO A 254 -19.48 1.25 -2.87
CA PRO A 254 -20.33 0.67 -1.86
C PRO A 254 -20.96 -0.65 -2.35
N GLY A 255 -20.84 -1.69 -1.54
CA GLY A 255 -21.38 -3.01 -1.81
C GLY A 255 -20.56 -3.90 -2.76
N LEU A 256 -19.40 -3.46 -3.27
CA LEU A 256 -18.63 -4.26 -4.25
C LEU A 256 -17.10 -4.24 -3.98
N ILE A 257 -16.55 -5.42 -3.82
CA ILE A 257 -15.10 -5.65 -3.62
C ILE A 257 -14.62 -6.72 -4.60
N ILE A 258 -13.43 -6.55 -5.16
CA ILE A 258 -12.69 -7.63 -5.84
C ILE A 258 -11.64 -8.20 -4.88
N ASN A 259 -11.48 -9.52 -4.88
CA ASN A 259 -10.52 -10.21 -4.03
C ASN A 259 -9.64 -11.13 -4.88
N ASN A 260 -8.35 -11.13 -4.59
CA ASN A 260 -7.38 -12.05 -5.20
C ASN A 260 -7.83 -13.50 -4.96
N PRO A 261 -8.11 -14.30 -6.03
CA PRO A 261 -8.58 -15.67 -5.89
C PRO A 261 -7.55 -16.61 -5.23
N ASN A 262 -6.26 -16.26 -5.27
CA ASN A 262 -5.20 -17.02 -4.60
C ASN A 262 -5.07 -16.66 -3.10
N ARG A 263 -5.69 -15.54 -2.69
CA ARG A 263 -5.65 -15.01 -1.32
C ARG A 263 -7.05 -14.64 -0.86
N ARG A 264 -7.98 -15.59 -0.92
CA ARG A 264 -9.38 -15.33 -0.56
C ARG A 264 -9.52 -15.05 0.93
N LEU A 265 -10.36 -14.06 1.24
CA LEU A 265 -10.79 -13.80 2.60
C LEU A 265 -11.50 -15.05 3.20
N PRO A 266 -11.08 -15.54 4.38
CA PRO A 266 -11.72 -16.69 5.01
C PRO A 266 -13.22 -16.52 5.26
N LYS A 267 -14.00 -17.60 5.20
CA LYS A 267 -15.47 -17.58 5.33
C LYS A 267 -15.94 -16.85 6.58
N GLU A 268 -15.28 -17.06 7.72
CA GLU A 268 -15.68 -16.39 8.96
C GLU A 268 -15.54 -14.87 8.90
N GLN A 269 -14.51 -14.37 8.21
CA GLN A 269 -14.29 -12.95 8.03
C GLN A 269 -15.15 -12.34 6.92
N ARG A 270 -15.71 -13.17 6.01
CA ARG A 270 -16.67 -12.71 5.00
C ARG A 270 -18.03 -12.35 5.57
N LYS A 271 -18.42 -12.93 6.70
CA LYS A 271 -19.75 -12.77 7.30
C LYS A 271 -20.15 -11.32 7.54
N ILE A 272 -19.21 -10.47 7.96
CA ILE A 272 -19.49 -9.05 8.18
C ILE A 272 -19.86 -8.34 6.87
N PHE A 273 -19.22 -8.70 5.78
CA PHE A 273 -19.50 -8.15 4.44
C PHE A 273 -20.86 -8.65 3.93
N GLU A 274 -21.12 -9.96 4.05
CA GLU A 274 -22.38 -10.60 3.63
C GLU A 274 -23.60 -10.06 4.39
N LYS A 275 -23.48 -9.83 5.72
CA LYS A 275 -24.54 -9.23 6.55
C LYS A 275 -24.89 -7.79 6.16
N ASN A 276 -24.01 -7.11 5.45
CA ASN A 276 -24.16 -5.71 5.04
C ASN A 276 -24.23 -5.56 3.51
N ASP A 277 -24.69 -6.59 2.82
CA ASP A 277 -24.93 -6.61 1.37
C ASP A 277 -23.70 -6.32 0.50
N TRP A 278 -22.49 -6.56 1.01
CA TRP A 278 -21.27 -6.47 0.23
C TRP A 278 -21.01 -7.73 -0.57
N LYS A 279 -20.81 -7.58 -1.86
CA LYS A 279 -20.40 -8.66 -2.77
C LYS A 279 -18.86 -8.67 -2.86
N ILE A 280 -18.27 -9.82 -2.54
CA ILE A 280 -16.84 -10.08 -2.73
C ILE A 280 -16.72 -11.04 -3.91
N ILE A 281 -16.17 -10.58 -5.01
CA ILE A 281 -15.98 -11.35 -6.24
C ILE A 281 -14.49 -11.61 -6.50
N ASP A 282 -14.17 -12.68 -7.19
CA ASP A 282 -12.79 -12.96 -7.60
C ASP A 282 -12.34 -11.95 -8.65
N ALA A 283 -11.13 -11.43 -8.49
CA ALA A 283 -10.49 -10.60 -9.49
C ALA A 283 -10.14 -11.41 -10.75
N ALA A 284 -10.10 -10.74 -11.89
CA ALA A 284 -9.62 -11.33 -13.14
C ALA A 284 -8.16 -11.81 -12.99
N GLN A 285 -7.79 -12.84 -13.75
CA GLN A 285 -6.40 -13.29 -13.76
C GLN A 285 -5.49 -12.18 -14.32
N PRO A 286 -4.29 -12.00 -13.76
CA PRO A 286 -3.30 -11.09 -14.34
C PRO A 286 -3.02 -11.44 -15.80
N ALA A 287 -2.87 -10.43 -16.65
CA ALA A 287 -2.51 -10.61 -18.06
C ALA A 287 -1.06 -11.12 -18.23
N HIS A 288 -0.24 -10.91 -17.22
CA HIS A 288 1.15 -11.32 -17.20
C HIS A 288 1.40 -12.47 -16.21
N ASN A 289 2.27 -13.40 -16.58
CA ASN A 289 2.64 -14.54 -15.74
C ASN A 289 3.88 -14.27 -14.86
N LYS A 290 4.54 -13.13 -15.06
CA LYS A 290 5.71 -12.69 -14.27
C LYS A 290 5.66 -11.18 -14.04
N PRO A 291 6.13 -10.70 -12.87
CA PRO A 291 6.32 -9.26 -12.65
C PRO A 291 7.44 -8.72 -13.57
N PRO A 292 7.55 -7.40 -13.73
CA PRO A 292 8.72 -6.78 -14.37
C PRO A 292 10.03 -7.13 -13.66
N PRO A 293 11.18 -6.99 -14.33
CA PRO A 293 12.48 -7.14 -13.69
C PRO A 293 12.65 -6.22 -12.47
N LEU A 294 13.40 -6.67 -11.46
CA LEU A 294 13.70 -5.91 -10.23
C LEU A 294 12.44 -5.46 -9.45
N CYS A 295 11.36 -6.22 -9.53
CA CYS A 295 10.11 -5.95 -8.85
C CYS A 295 9.95 -6.81 -7.58
N PHE A 296 9.58 -6.20 -6.46
CA PHE A 296 9.29 -6.90 -5.19
C PHE A 296 7.93 -7.59 -5.17
N SER A 297 7.01 -7.11 -6.01
CA SER A 297 5.61 -7.51 -5.96
C SER A 297 5.32 -8.65 -6.93
N SER A 298 4.21 -9.31 -6.72
CA SER A 298 3.73 -10.38 -7.60
C SER A 298 2.99 -9.82 -8.82
N VAL A 299 2.58 -10.71 -9.72
CA VAL A 299 1.71 -10.38 -10.87
C VAL A 299 0.36 -9.80 -10.44
N TRP A 300 -0.06 -10.00 -9.20
CA TRP A 300 -1.32 -9.47 -8.66
C TRP A 300 -1.31 -7.96 -8.43
N LEU A 301 -0.24 -7.24 -8.80
CA LEU A 301 -0.32 -5.79 -8.99
C LEU A 301 -1.36 -5.38 -10.04
N SER A 302 -1.86 -6.31 -10.86
CA SER A 302 -3.05 -6.12 -11.69
C SER A 302 -4.27 -5.59 -10.91
N MET A 303 -4.34 -5.89 -9.61
CA MET A 303 -5.40 -5.43 -8.69
C MET A 303 -5.10 -4.10 -8.00
N ASN A 304 -3.90 -3.56 -8.17
CA ASN A 304 -3.50 -2.30 -7.53
C ASN A 304 -4.06 -1.09 -8.30
N LEU A 305 -5.39 -0.98 -8.28
CA LEU A 305 -6.21 -0.03 -9.01
C LEU A 305 -6.34 1.28 -8.23
N LEU A 306 -6.53 2.41 -8.93
CA LEU A 306 -6.95 3.65 -8.29
C LEU A 306 -8.40 3.97 -8.68
N VAL A 307 -9.30 3.88 -7.72
CA VAL A 307 -10.70 4.30 -7.89
C VAL A 307 -10.75 5.83 -7.75
N LEU A 308 -11.25 6.51 -8.79
CA LEU A 308 -11.39 7.97 -8.79
C LEU A 308 -12.73 8.43 -8.21
N ASP A 309 -13.77 7.64 -8.44
CA ASP A 309 -15.13 7.79 -7.91
C ASP A 309 -15.87 6.44 -8.07
N PRO A 310 -17.11 6.26 -7.53
CA PRO A 310 -17.84 4.98 -7.61
C PRO A 310 -18.15 4.46 -9.02
N LYS A 311 -17.85 5.25 -10.05
CA LYS A 311 -18.08 4.90 -11.46
C LYS A 311 -16.80 4.80 -12.28
N THR A 312 -15.67 5.34 -11.79
CA THR A 312 -14.44 5.55 -12.57
C THR A 312 -13.23 4.93 -11.88
N VAL A 313 -12.46 4.13 -12.60
CA VAL A 313 -11.26 3.46 -12.07
C VAL A 313 -10.11 3.49 -13.06
N CYS A 314 -8.89 3.75 -12.56
CA CYS A 314 -7.64 3.62 -13.31
C CYS A 314 -7.08 2.21 -13.19
N VAL A 315 -6.69 1.63 -14.31
CA VAL A 315 -6.12 0.28 -14.44
C VAL A 315 -4.83 0.35 -15.24
N GLU A 316 -3.85 -0.48 -14.92
CA GLU A 316 -2.66 -0.61 -15.77
C GLU A 316 -3.07 -1.13 -17.16
N LYS A 317 -2.61 -0.45 -18.21
CA LYS A 317 -3.06 -0.61 -19.60
C LYS A 317 -2.91 -2.02 -20.13
N SER A 318 -1.88 -2.76 -19.76
CA SER A 318 -1.66 -4.12 -20.24
C SER A 318 -2.49 -5.17 -19.49
N GLU A 319 -3.16 -4.82 -18.40
CA GLU A 319 -4.02 -5.72 -17.61
C GLU A 319 -5.45 -5.80 -18.21
N VAL A 320 -5.50 -6.28 -19.45
CA VAL A 320 -6.72 -6.29 -20.29
C VAL A 320 -7.87 -7.08 -19.68
N TYR A 321 -7.60 -8.18 -18.97
CA TYR A 321 -8.65 -8.98 -18.33
C TYR A 321 -9.27 -8.25 -17.13
N GLN A 322 -8.46 -7.50 -16.39
CA GLN A 322 -8.96 -6.67 -15.29
C GLN A 322 -9.78 -5.51 -15.82
N ALA A 323 -9.33 -4.85 -16.89
CA ALA A 323 -10.06 -3.78 -17.56
C ALA A 323 -11.43 -4.27 -18.08
N GLU A 324 -11.47 -5.42 -18.72
CA GLU A 324 -12.71 -6.04 -19.21
C GLU A 324 -13.67 -6.38 -18.05
N GLN A 325 -13.16 -6.94 -16.95
CA GLN A 325 -13.98 -7.26 -15.78
C GLN A 325 -14.63 -6.00 -15.20
N LEU A 326 -13.86 -4.93 -15.02
CA LEU A 326 -14.35 -3.67 -14.46
C LEU A 326 -15.38 -3.00 -15.35
N SER A 327 -15.17 -3.02 -16.67
CA SER A 327 -16.16 -2.56 -17.66
C SER A 327 -17.48 -3.34 -17.56
N LYS A 328 -17.43 -4.68 -17.43
CA LYS A 328 -18.61 -5.53 -17.22
C LYS A 328 -19.33 -5.24 -15.90
N LEU A 329 -18.62 -4.73 -14.88
CA LEU A 329 -19.20 -4.28 -13.61
C LEU A 329 -19.77 -2.84 -13.70
N GLY A 330 -19.77 -2.25 -14.90
CA GLY A 330 -20.36 -0.95 -15.19
C GLY A 330 -19.50 0.23 -14.77
N MET A 331 -18.18 0.07 -14.67
CA MET A 331 -17.24 1.15 -14.39
C MET A 331 -16.67 1.74 -15.69
N GLU A 332 -16.44 3.04 -15.71
CA GLU A 332 -15.56 3.70 -16.67
C GLU A 332 -14.12 3.30 -16.34
N VAL A 333 -13.46 2.61 -17.26
CA VAL A 333 -12.08 2.17 -17.10
C VAL A 333 -11.13 3.13 -17.82
N ILE A 334 -10.18 3.66 -17.08
CA ILE A 334 -9.10 4.49 -17.60
C ILE A 334 -7.83 3.64 -17.64
N GLU A 335 -7.38 3.32 -18.84
CA GLU A 335 -6.14 2.60 -19.05
C GLU A 335 -4.93 3.53 -18.89
N VAL A 336 -4.00 3.16 -18.01
CA VAL A 336 -2.79 3.93 -17.69
C VAL A 336 -1.57 3.07 -17.98
N ASP A 337 -0.65 3.56 -18.81
CA ASP A 337 0.65 2.91 -19.00
C ASP A 337 1.47 3.06 -17.72
N PHE A 338 1.66 1.96 -16.97
CA PHE A 338 2.23 2.04 -15.62
C PHE A 338 3.15 0.87 -15.24
N ARG A 339 3.28 -0.13 -16.12
CA ARG A 339 4.00 -1.37 -15.79
C ARG A 339 5.46 -1.14 -15.40
N ASP A 340 6.16 -0.21 -16.06
CA ASP A 340 7.56 0.12 -15.77
C ASP A 340 7.74 0.89 -14.44
N VAL A 341 6.65 1.31 -13.80
CA VAL A 341 6.67 1.90 -12.46
C VAL A 341 6.60 0.83 -11.37
N TYR A 342 6.05 -0.36 -11.63
CA TYR A 342 5.88 -1.45 -10.66
C TYR A 342 7.15 -1.80 -9.87
N PRO A 343 8.36 -1.84 -10.49
CA PRO A 343 9.61 -2.12 -9.79
C PRO A 343 9.93 -1.13 -8.65
N PHE A 344 9.35 0.06 -8.68
CA PHE A 344 9.58 1.12 -7.69
C PHE A 344 8.69 1.01 -6.45
N GLY A 345 7.94 -0.08 -6.29
CA GLY A 345 7.23 -0.41 -5.06
C GLY A 345 5.74 -0.60 -5.16
N GLY A 346 5.18 -0.69 -6.38
CA GLY A 346 3.76 -1.00 -6.55
C GLY A 346 3.10 -0.38 -7.77
N GLY A 347 1.77 -0.46 -7.83
CA GLY A 347 0.95 0.02 -8.93
C GLY A 347 0.35 1.41 -8.69
N LEU A 348 -0.81 1.63 -9.32
CA LEU A 348 -1.50 2.92 -9.31
C LEU A 348 -1.95 3.35 -7.91
N HIS A 349 -2.49 2.42 -7.10
CA HIS A 349 -2.91 2.72 -5.74
C HIS A 349 -1.71 2.99 -4.83
N CYS A 350 -0.68 2.14 -4.88
CA CYS A 350 0.53 2.31 -4.09
C CYS A 350 1.23 3.65 -4.35
N SER A 351 1.24 4.11 -5.62
CA SER A 351 1.89 5.38 -6.00
C SER A 351 1.18 6.62 -5.46
N THR A 352 -0.03 6.47 -4.90
CA THR A 352 -0.88 7.58 -4.48
C THR A 352 -1.17 7.55 -2.98
N ALA A 353 -1.32 8.73 -2.38
CA ALA A 353 -1.92 8.89 -1.05
C ALA A 353 -3.02 9.95 -1.12
N ASP A 354 -4.22 9.59 -0.69
CA ASP A 354 -5.37 10.51 -0.73
C ASP A 354 -5.14 11.67 0.22
N VAL A 355 -5.36 12.89 -0.28
CA VAL A 355 -5.45 14.10 0.54
C VAL A 355 -6.92 14.45 0.75
N TYR A 356 -7.70 14.49 -0.33
CA TYR A 356 -9.12 14.85 -0.26
C TYR A 356 -9.97 13.97 -1.17
N ARG A 357 -10.94 13.26 -0.56
CA ARG A 357 -12.10 12.68 -1.22
C ARG A 357 -13.37 13.38 -0.75
N GLU A 358 -14.29 13.62 -1.67
CA GLU A 358 -15.54 14.36 -1.41
C GLU A 358 -16.59 13.40 -0.81
N GLY A 359 -16.61 13.28 0.51
CA GLY A 359 -17.50 12.38 1.24
C GLY A 359 -17.44 12.59 2.74
N ASN A 360 -18.15 11.72 3.47
CA ASN A 360 -18.30 11.77 4.91
C ASN A 360 -18.01 10.40 5.54
N CYS A 361 -17.89 10.37 6.87
CA CYS A 361 -17.74 9.15 7.66
C CYS A 361 -19.08 8.39 7.74
N GLU A 362 -19.39 7.65 6.68
CA GLU A 362 -20.63 6.85 6.62
C GLU A 362 -20.47 5.50 7.32
N ASP A 363 -21.61 4.91 7.71
CA ASP A 363 -21.67 3.58 8.29
C ASP A 363 -22.07 2.56 7.22
N TYR A 364 -21.08 1.87 6.66
CA TYR A 364 -21.28 0.85 5.63
C TYR A 364 -21.51 -0.56 6.21
N PHE A 365 -21.37 -0.73 7.53
CA PHE A 365 -21.53 -2.01 8.23
C PHE A 365 -22.41 -1.87 9.49
N PRO A 366 -23.67 -1.43 9.37
CA PRO A 366 -24.54 -1.27 10.52
C PRO A 366 -24.90 -2.61 11.20
N ASN A 367 -24.78 -3.73 10.47
CA ASN A 367 -25.09 -5.08 10.97
C ASN A 367 -23.79 -5.80 11.38
N GLN A 368 -23.28 -5.54 12.57
CA GLN A 368 -22.03 -6.14 13.11
C GLN A 368 -22.27 -7.55 13.65
#